data_86b68ba54083e69cd5145a3d84c09797
#
_entry.id   86b68ba54083e69cd5145a3d84c09797
#
_cell.length_a   1.000
_cell.length_b   1.000
_cell.length_c   1.000
_cell.angle_alpha   90.00
_cell.angle_beta   90.00
_cell.angle_gamma   90.00
#
_symmetry.space_group_name_H-M   'P 1'
#
loop_
_entity.id
_entity.type
_entity.pdbx_description
1 polymer ?
#
loop_
_entity_poly.entity_id
_entity_poly.type
_entity_poly.pdbx_seq_one_letter_code
_entity_poly.pdbx_strand_id
1 'polypeptide(L)'
;MEAFTYKGISEGKYVEGDIEAINLDEASHLLKEKKVIITNIIKSKKKKGEAKKKTGGSSLFGKKKVKVEEILIFSKQFATMVKAGLPILQVLIMLRDQLESPALKDIIEDIRKSLEGGVNLSKCFEKYPQYFDNIYVNLIKAGEASGKLDVFLLKIVDSLEKKEKIKKKIKGALMYPAIMFTVAITVSAFMLIKVVPVFAKMYDGMGLELPAATATIMAMSDFLSGTGGKVILFGGIGGYFGFNFIVKRNAAIRFRWHKQILKLPIFGDMILKSLLARIALILGNLSAAGVNLLESLEIAKSVSNNDVITDALESVKKGVFSGDTLTKLFLKEPLFPPTFSQLISVGEQTGQLDEMFNSVSAYYEEEFDTTVDNMSALIEPIMIVFMGVMIGGLMIAMYSPIFNVGALIN
;
A
#
# COMPACT_ATOMS: atom_id res chain seq x y z
N MET A 1 1.50 -29.32 47.16
CA MET A 1 2.74 -29.20 46.34
C MET A 1 2.78 -27.82 45.77
N GLU A 2 3.93 -27.20 45.76
CA GLU A 2 4.14 -25.85 45.20
C GLU A 2 4.82 -25.97 43.83
N ALA A 3 4.53 -25.07 42.91
CA ALA A 3 5.16 -25.08 41.59
C ALA A 3 6.42 -24.19 41.61
N PHE A 4 7.51 -24.73 41.10
CA PHE A 4 8.81 -24.03 40.97
C PHE A 4 9.18 -23.96 39.49
N THR A 5 9.55 -22.77 39.00
CA THR A 5 10.12 -22.61 37.66
C THR A 5 11.65 -22.66 37.77
N TYR A 6 12.31 -23.53 37.00
CA TYR A 6 13.74 -23.67 37.00
C TYR A 6 14.36 -23.34 35.65
N LYS A 7 15.60 -22.89 35.71
CA LYS A 7 16.55 -22.77 34.60
C LYS A 7 17.77 -23.58 34.89
N GLY A 8 18.25 -24.37 33.95
CA GLY A 8 19.41 -25.21 34.16
C GLY A 8 20.06 -25.65 32.84
N ILE A 9 21.08 -26.49 32.96
CA ILE A 9 21.79 -27.10 31.83
C ILE A 9 21.66 -28.61 31.96
N SER A 10 21.17 -29.27 30.91
CA SER A 10 21.13 -30.74 30.78
C SER A 10 21.79 -31.12 29.47
N GLU A 11 22.75 -32.05 29.53
CA GLU A 11 23.51 -32.53 28.37
C GLU A 11 24.14 -31.40 27.51
N GLY A 12 24.59 -30.32 28.15
CA GLY A 12 25.22 -29.19 27.46
C GLY A 12 24.22 -28.19 26.82
N LYS A 13 22.90 -28.38 26.98
CA LYS A 13 21.87 -27.48 26.48
C LYS A 13 21.14 -26.76 27.61
N TYR A 14 20.83 -25.48 27.41
CA TYR A 14 19.97 -24.74 28.32
C TYR A 14 18.54 -25.29 28.30
N VAL A 15 18.00 -25.63 29.49
CA VAL A 15 16.63 -26.08 29.70
C VAL A 15 15.90 -25.22 30.72
N GLU A 16 14.67 -24.91 30.46
CA GLU A 16 13.76 -24.17 31.35
C GLU A 16 12.44 -24.93 31.46
N GLY A 17 11.89 -25.06 32.67
CA GLY A 17 10.66 -25.77 32.91
C GLY A 17 10.08 -25.52 34.29
N ASP A 18 8.89 -26.09 34.53
CA ASP A 18 8.23 -26.06 35.84
C ASP A 18 8.29 -27.45 36.48
N ILE A 19 8.48 -27.50 37.79
CA ILE A 19 8.46 -28.71 38.60
C ILE A 19 7.59 -28.49 39.83
N GLU A 20 6.80 -29.49 40.20
CA GLU A 20 6.03 -29.47 41.45
C GLU A 20 6.78 -30.20 42.55
N ALA A 21 6.93 -29.53 43.68
CA ALA A 21 7.59 -30.10 44.89
C ALA A 21 6.97 -29.52 46.17
N ILE A 22 7.25 -30.11 47.31
CA ILE A 22 6.74 -29.63 48.60
C ILE A 22 7.54 -28.41 49.05
N ASN A 23 8.86 -28.38 48.76
CA ASN A 23 9.76 -27.30 49.08
C ASN A 23 10.87 -27.14 48.02
N LEU A 24 11.70 -26.12 48.18
CA LEU A 24 12.79 -25.79 47.25
C LEU A 24 13.90 -26.90 47.23
N ASP A 25 14.13 -27.55 48.36
CA ASP A 25 15.14 -28.59 48.48
C ASP A 25 14.73 -29.86 47.74
N GLU A 26 13.46 -30.25 47.84
CA GLU A 26 12.90 -31.35 47.07
C GLU A 26 12.87 -31.07 45.55
N ALA A 27 12.53 -29.85 45.17
CA ALA A 27 12.60 -29.45 43.78
C ALA A 27 14.03 -29.54 43.21
N SER A 28 15.00 -29.15 44.00
CA SER A 28 16.41 -29.23 43.63
C SER A 28 16.90 -30.68 43.54
N HIS A 29 16.41 -31.56 44.44
CA HIS A 29 16.75 -32.99 44.40
C HIS A 29 16.16 -33.69 43.16
N LEU A 30 14.90 -33.45 42.85
CA LEU A 30 14.23 -33.99 41.67
C LEU A 30 14.88 -33.53 40.36
N LEU A 31 15.42 -32.30 40.30
CA LEU A 31 16.13 -31.79 39.14
C LEU A 31 17.52 -32.39 39.00
N LYS A 32 18.20 -32.68 40.11
CA LYS A 32 19.48 -33.42 40.10
C LYS A 32 19.31 -34.85 39.61
N GLU A 33 18.24 -35.54 40.02
CA GLU A 33 17.92 -36.90 39.50
C GLU A 33 17.68 -36.88 37.97
N LYS A 34 17.11 -35.78 37.44
CA LYS A 34 16.92 -35.57 36.01
C LYS A 34 18.21 -35.06 35.30
N LYS A 35 19.35 -35.08 35.94
CA LYS A 35 20.66 -34.64 35.43
C LYS A 35 20.64 -33.19 34.92
N VAL A 36 19.84 -32.32 35.55
CA VAL A 36 19.77 -30.88 35.24
C VAL A 36 20.66 -30.14 36.26
N ILE A 37 21.69 -29.44 35.80
CA ILE A 37 22.46 -28.50 36.58
C ILE A 37 21.70 -27.21 36.73
N ILE A 38 21.22 -26.91 37.93
CA ILE A 38 20.34 -25.77 38.20
C ILE A 38 21.18 -24.51 38.22
N THR A 39 20.80 -23.52 37.38
CA THR A 39 21.36 -22.15 37.39
C THR A 39 20.47 -21.16 38.13
N ASN A 40 19.15 -21.39 38.12
CA ASN A 40 18.21 -20.57 38.89
C ASN A 40 16.93 -21.39 39.14
N ILE A 41 16.31 -21.22 40.32
CA ILE A 41 15.03 -21.80 40.69
C ILE A 41 14.21 -20.79 41.50
N ILE A 42 12.97 -20.56 41.11
CA ILE A 42 12.12 -19.55 41.71
C ILE A 42 10.73 -20.15 41.95
N LYS A 43 10.12 -19.84 43.11
CA LYS A 43 8.75 -20.26 43.44
C LYS A 43 7.75 -19.57 42.49
N SER A 44 7.01 -20.37 41.70
CA SER A 44 6.04 -19.88 40.76
C SER A 44 4.79 -19.38 41.47
N LYS A 45 4.36 -18.13 41.23
CA LYS A 45 3.10 -17.55 41.77
C LYS A 45 1.85 -17.92 40.97
N LYS A 46 1.82 -19.06 40.27
CA LYS A 46 0.65 -19.44 39.42
C LYS A 46 -0.43 -20.16 40.21
N LYS A 47 -1.67 -19.63 40.15
CA LYS A 47 -2.90 -20.27 40.59
C LYS A 47 -3.19 -21.52 39.74
N LYS A 48 -3.68 -22.60 40.42
CA LYS A 48 -4.21 -23.83 39.81
C LYS A 48 -5.23 -23.52 38.70
N GLY A 49 -5.01 -24.05 37.52
CA GLY A 49 -5.99 -24.09 36.45
C GLY A 49 -5.38 -24.26 35.08
N GLU A 50 -5.56 -25.44 34.50
CA GLU A 50 -5.44 -25.79 33.08
C GLU A 50 -4.06 -25.93 32.43
N ALA A 51 -3.68 -27.20 32.26
CA ALA A 51 -2.69 -27.62 31.29
C ALA A 51 -3.18 -27.34 29.86
N LYS A 52 -2.73 -26.25 29.27
CA LYS A 52 -2.82 -26.00 27.81
C LYS A 52 -1.41 -26.07 27.21
N LYS A 53 -1.25 -26.99 26.28
CA LYS A 53 -0.11 -27.08 25.38
C LYS A 53 0.24 -25.69 24.84
N LYS A 54 1.47 -25.22 25.04
CA LYS A 54 1.99 -24.03 24.39
C LYS A 54 2.29 -24.34 22.93
N THR A 55 1.31 -24.20 22.08
CA THR A 55 1.49 -23.73 20.72
C THR A 55 1.69 -22.22 20.78
N GLY A 56 2.65 -21.72 20.03
CA GLY A 56 3.15 -20.34 20.05
C GLY A 56 2.08 -19.28 20.32
N GLY A 57 2.37 -18.40 21.28
CA GLY A 57 1.51 -17.28 21.60
C GLY A 57 1.35 -16.36 20.39
N SER A 58 0.21 -16.44 19.72
CA SER A 58 -0.24 -15.39 18.83
C SER A 58 -0.54 -14.17 19.69
N SER A 59 0.29 -13.15 19.59
CA SER A 59 -0.07 -11.82 20.09
C SER A 59 -1.34 -11.39 19.38
N LEU A 60 -2.40 -11.06 20.11
CA LEU A 60 -3.67 -10.50 19.62
C LEU A 60 -3.49 -9.15 18.90
N PHE A 61 -2.30 -8.56 18.95
CA PHE A 61 -1.84 -7.50 18.06
C PHE A 61 -1.07 -8.19 16.93
N GLY A 62 -1.72 -8.35 15.77
CA GLY A 62 -1.11 -8.89 14.57
C GLY A 62 0.27 -8.25 14.32
N LYS A 63 1.29 -9.08 13.97
CA LYS A 63 2.64 -8.58 13.62
C LYS A 63 2.47 -7.35 12.74
N LYS A 64 3.01 -6.19 13.15
CA LYS A 64 2.98 -4.96 12.35
C LYS A 64 3.42 -5.29 10.94
N LYS A 65 2.58 -4.97 9.95
CA LYS A 65 2.95 -5.15 8.53
C LYS A 65 4.18 -4.32 8.23
N VAL A 66 5.15 -4.93 7.54
CA VAL A 66 6.36 -4.22 7.06
C VAL A 66 5.92 -3.12 6.09
N LYS A 67 6.44 -1.92 6.27
CA LYS A 67 6.17 -0.79 5.38
C LYS A 67 7.04 -0.85 4.13
N VAL A 68 6.55 -0.29 3.03
CA VAL A 68 7.29 -0.24 1.76
C VAL A 68 8.58 0.57 1.92
N GLU A 69 8.56 1.62 2.74
CA GLU A 69 9.72 2.43 3.06
C GLU A 69 10.83 1.63 3.76
N GLU A 70 10.46 0.68 4.64
CA GLU A 70 11.42 -0.21 5.32
C GLU A 70 12.13 -1.15 4.32
N ILE A 71 11.36 -1.64 3.33
CA ILE A 71 11.91 -2.49 2.25
C ILE A 71 12.84 -1.67 1.35
N LEU A 72 12.48 -0.43 1.02
CA LEU A 72 13.33 0.45 0.22
C LEU A 72 14.65 0.75 0.94
N ILE A 73 14.62 1.08 2.23
CA ILE A 73 15.82 1.35 3.04
C ILE A 73 16.70 0.09 3.10
N PHE A 74 16.11 -1.07 3.40
CA PHE A 74 16.80 -2.36 3.38
C PHE A 74 17.46 -2.60 2.02
N SER A 75 16.73 -2.45 0.92
CA SER A 75 17.24 -2.70 -0.43
C SER A 75 18.39 -1.76 -0.82
N LYS A 76 18.32 -0.47 -0.40
CA LYS A 76 19.42 0.49 -0.60
C LYS A 76 20.69 0.08 0.12
N GLN A 77 20.55 -0.27 1.38
CA GLN A 77 21.70 -0.72 2.20
C GLN A 77 22.26 -2.04 1.66
N PHE A 78 21.38 -2.97 1.27
CA PHE A 78 21.76 -4.24 0.66
C PHE A 78 22.54 -4.02 -0.64
N ALA A 79 22.02 -3.19 -1.57
CA ALA A 79 22.71 -2.86 -2.81
C ALA A 79 24.08 -2.20 -2.56
N THR A 80 24.14 -1.26 -1.62
CA THR A 80 25.39 -0.54 -1.30
C THR A 80 26.47 -1.47 -0.75
N MET A 81 26.10 -2.36 0.17
CA MET A 81 27.05 -3.29 0.78
C MET A 81 27.53 -4.37 -0.21
N VAL A 82 26.62 -4.90 -1.04
CA VAL A 82 26.99 -5.87 -2.10
C VAL A 82 27.88 -5.20 -3.16
N LYS A 83 27.58 -3.95 -3.56
CA LYS A 83 28.43 -3.17 -4.47
C LYS A 83 29.82 -2.91 -3.88
N ALA A 84 29.93 -2.79 -2.56
CA ALA A 84 31.23 -2.70 -1.87
C ALA A 84 32.00 -4.03 -1.80
N GLY A 85 31.44 -5.13 -2.35
CA GLY A 85 32.09 -6.44 -2.40
C GLY A 85 31.93 -7.30 -1.14
N LEU A 86 31.03 -6.92 -0.23
CA LEU A 86 30.80 -7.74 0.98
C LEU A 86 30.04 -9.03 0.63
N PRO A 87 30.38 -10.17 1.25
CA PRO A 87 29.65 -11.42 1.05
C PRO A 87 28.18 -11.28 1.44
N ILE A 88 27.26 -11.81 0.62
CA ILE A 88 25.80 -11.64 0.75
C ILE A 88 25.32 -12.09 2.14
N LEU A 89 25.79 -13.23 2.63
CA LEU A 89 25.44 -13.73 3.98
C LEU A 89 25.83 -12.75 5.08
N GLN A 90 27.02 -12.16 4.98
CA GLN A 90 27.48 -11.16 5.94
C GLN A 90 26.63 -9.89 5.89
N VAL A 91 26.29 -9.44 4.69
CA VAL A 91 25.39 -8.28 4.49
C VAL A 91 24.03 -8.53 5.14
N LEU A 92 23.43 -9.71 4.93
CA LEU A 92 22.12 -10.06 5.52
C LEU A 92 22.17 -10.09 7.06
N ILE A 93 23.30 -10.56 7.66
CA ILE A 93 23.51 -10.53 9.11
C ILE A 93 23.55 -9.08 9.62
N MET A 94 24.37 -8.24 8.98
CA MET A 94 24.53 -6.84 9.39
C MET A 94 23.21 -6.07 9.27
N LEU A 95 22.50 -6.25 8.16
CA LEU A 95 21.23 -5.58 7.94
C LEU A 95 20.15 -6.06 8.92
N ARG A 96 20.05 -7.38 9.16
CA ARG A 96 19.13 -7.92 10.17
C ARG A 96 19.29 -7.24 11.52
N ASP A 97 20.52 -7.02 11.95
CA ASP A 97 20.80 -6.45 13.27
C ASP A 97 20.45 -4.95 13.35
N GLN A 98 20.49 -4.25 12.23
CA GLN A 98 20.11 -2.82 12.11
C GLN A 98 18.60 -2.58 11.95
N LEU A 99 17.82 -3.59 11.56
CA LEU A 99 16.40 -3.43 11.35
C LEU A 99 15.64 -3.15 12.65
N GLU A 100 14.78 -2.12 12.63
CA GLU A 100 13.88 -1.79 13.75
C GLU A 100 12.56 -2.61 13.71
N SER A 101 12.12 -3.00 12.52
CA SER A 101 10.89 -3.77 12.31
C SER A 101 11.08 -5.24 12.66
N PRO A 102 10.45 -5.77 13.74
CA PRO A 102 10.59 -7.18 14.10
C PRO A 102 10.11 -8.12 12.99
N ALA A 103 9.06 -7.71 12.25
CA ALA A 103 8.53 -8.50 11.15
C ALA A 103 9.52 -8.63 9.99
N LEU A 104 10.18 -7.51 9.61
CA LEU A 104 11.21 -7.54 8.56
C LEU A 104 12.45 -8.29 9.04
N LYS A 105 12.83 -8.14 10.31
CA LYS A 105 13.93 -8.88 10.93
C LYS A 105 13.74 -10.39 10.85
N ASP A 106 12.54 -10.88 11.17
CA ASP A 106 12.19 -12.30 11.06
C ASP A 106 12.30 -12.82 9.62
N ILE A 107 11.84 -12.00 8.65
CA ILE A 107 11.91 -12.34 7.22
C ILE A 107 13.35 -12.43 6.74
N ILE A 108 14.18 -11.44 7.06
CA ILE A 108 15.59 -11.42 6.65
C ILE A 108 16.37 -12.56 7.32
N GLU A 109 16.04 -12.91 8.56
CA GLU A 109 16.64 -14.07 9.24
C GLU A 109 16.27 -15.40 8.56
N ASP A 110 15.03 -15.55 8.08
CA ASP A 110 14.63 -16.75 7.32
C ASP A 110 15.33 -16.81 5.95
N ILE A 111 15.41 -15.66 5.24
CA ILE A 111 16.15 -15.55 3.98
C ILE A 111 17.61 -15.94 4.20
N ARG A 112 18.27 -15.40 5.26
CA ARG A 112 19.65 -15.71 5.60
C ARG A 112 19.86 -17.21 5.83
N LYS A 113 19.01 -17.84 6.66
CA LYS A 113 19.07 -19.29 6.95
C LYS A 113 18.87 -20.14 5.70
N SER A 114 17.93 -19.75 4.85
CA SER A 114 17.66 -20.46 3.59
C SER A 114 18.85 -20.37 2.64
N LEU A 115 19.48 -19.19 2.53
CA LEU A 115 20.67 -18.96 1.72
C LEU A 115 21.86 -19.75 2.26
N GLU A 116 22.08 -19.77 3.60
CA GLU A 116 23.10 -20.55 4.25
C GLU A 116 22.92 -22.06 4.01
N GLY A 117 21.66 -22.51 3.88
CA GLY A 117 21.29 -23.87 3.47
C GLY A 117 21.46 -24.18 1.98
N GLY A 118 22.02 -23.25 1.18
CA GLY A 118 22.30 -23.45 -0.24
C GLY A 118 21.14 -23.16 -1.19
N VAL A 119 20.05 -22.53 -0.69
CA VAL A 119 18.94 -22.10 -1.56
C VAL A 119 19.31 -20.80 -2.26
N ASN A 120 19.03 -20.68 -3.56
CA ASN A 120 19.30 -19.47 -4.34
C ASN A 120 18.60 -18.25 -3.69
N LEU A 121 19.26 -17.09 -3.72
CA LEU A 121 18.78 -15.85 -3.11
C LEU A 121 17.40 -15.44 -3.66
N SER A 122 17.20 -15.55 -4.99
CA SER A 122 15.93 -15.29 -5.67
C SER A 122 14.78 -16.12 -5.07
N LYS A 123 15.01 -17.43 -4.86
CA LYS A 123 14.03 -18.32 -4.25
C LYS A 123 13.76 -18.01 -2.78
N CYS A 124 14.74 -17.47 -2.06
CA CYS A 124 14.56 -17.03 -0.68
C CYS A 124 13.60 -15.83 -0.60
N PHE A 125 13.75 -14.85 -1.51
CA PHE A 125 12.85 -13.69 -1.58
C PHE A 125 11.46 -14.05 -2.12
N GLU A 126 11.35 -15.01 -3.04
CA GLU A 126 10.09 -15.49 -3.63
C GLU A 126 9.10 -16.03 -2.59
N LYS A 127 9.58 -16.49 -1.43
CA LYS A 127 8.73 -16.92 -0.30
C LYS A 127 7.85 -15.80 0.27
N TYR A 128 8.20 -14.55 0.00
CA TYR A 128 7.57 -13.36 0.60
C TYR A 128 7.00 -12.40 -0.46
N PRO A 129 6.06 -12.85 -1.34
CA PRO A 129 5.56 -12.07 -2.48
C PRO A 129 4.80 -10.82 -2.07
N GLN A 130 4.30 -10.75 -0.82
CA GLN A 130 3.64 -9.55 -0.29
C GLN A 130 4.61 -8.38 -0.03
N TYR A 131 5.91 -8.64 0.05
CA TYR A 131 6.96 -7.65 0.33
C TYR A 131 7.94 -7.49 -0.84
N PHE A 132 8.28 -8.58 -1.51
CA PHE A 132 9.19 -8.63 -2.65
C PHE A 132 8.42 -9.09 -3.88
N ASP A 133 8.05 -8.14 -4.72
CA ASP A 133 7.24 -8.42 -5.91
C ASP A 133 8.03 -9.18 -6.99
N ASN A 134 7.34 -9.62 -8.03
CA ASN A 134 7.95 -10.41 -9.11
C ASN A 134 9.12 -9.70 -9.79
N ILE A 135 9.13 -8.34 -9.83
CA ILE A 135 10.26 -7.58 -10.39
C ILE A 135 11.48 -7.78 -9.51
N TYR A 136 11.31 -7.61 -8.20
CA TYR A 136 12.38 -7.80 -7.22
C TYR A 136 13.04 -9.17 -7.36
N VAL A 137 12.23 -10.22 -7.38
CA VAL A 137 12.68 -11.62 -7.47
C VAL A 137 13.38 -11.90 -8.81
N ASN A 138 12.81 -11.43 -9.94
CA ASN A 138 13.39 -11.70 -11.25
C ASN A 138 14.69 -10.92 -11.49
N LEU A 139 14.81 -9.68 -10.99
CA LEU A 139 16.07 -8.95 -11.06
C LEU A 139 17.17 -9.61 -10.21
N ILE A 140 16.84 -10.13 -9.01
CA ILE A 140 17.80 -10.94 -8.23
C ILE A 140 18.19 -12.19 -9.02
N LYS A 141 17.23 -12.93 -9.60
CA LYS A 141 17.49 -14.13 -10.40
C LYS A 141 18.42 -13.84 -11.59
N ALA A 142 18.20 -12.73 -12.29
CA ALA A 142 19.07 -12.29 -13.37
C ALA A 142 20.48 -11.91 -12.85
N GLY A 143 20.56 -11.24 -11.70
CA GLY A 143 21.82 -10.93 -11.03
C GLY A 143 22.60 -12.17 -10.59
N GLU A 144 21.93 -13.18 -10.06
CA GLU A 144 22.53 -14.49 -9.73
C GLU A 144 23.06 -15.20 -10.98
N ALA A 145 22.24 -15.26 -12.04
CA ALA A 145 22.61 -15.96 -13.27
C ALA A 145 23.79 -15.29 -13.99
N SER A 146 23.89 -13.97 -13.95
CA SER A 146 24.96 -13.19 -14.62
C SER A 146 26.18 -12.93 -13.73
N GLY A 147 26.11 -13.22 -12.43
CA GLY A 147 27.15 -12.85 -11.45
C GLY A 147 27.28 -11.35 -11.17
N LYS A 148 26.32 -10.52 -11.64
CA LYS A 148 26.31 -9.05 -11.50
C LYS A 148 25.22 -8.58 -10.53
N LEU A 149 25.11 -9.24 -9.38
CA LEU A 149 24.04 -8.97 -8.41
C LEU A 149 24.02 -7.51 -7.94
N ASP A 150 25.18 -6.86 -7.83
CA ASP A 150 25.33 -5.45 -7.47
C ASP A 150 24.59 -4.52 -8.44
N VAL A 151 24.74 -4.75 -9.74
CA VAL A 151 24.06 -3.95 -10.78
C VAL A 151 22.54 -4.13 -10.69
N PHE A 152 22.08 -5.37 -10.50
CA PHE A 152 20.64 -5.65 -10.43
C PHE A 152 19.99 -5.17 -9.14
N LEU A 153 20.71 -5.20 -8.03
CA LEU A 153 20.23 -4.60 -6.78
C LEU A 153 20.06 -3.08 -6.92
N LEU A 154 20.93 -2.38 -7.62
CA LEU A 154 20.75 -0.95 -7.92
C LEU A 154 19.51 -0.71 -8.78
N LYS A 155 19.20 -1.57 -9.78
CA LYS A 155 17.98 -1.49 -10.58
C LYS A 155 16.72 -1.75 -9.75
N ILE A 156 16.78 -2.65 -8.77
CA ILE A 156 15.71 -2.87 -7.80
C ILE A 156 15.48 -1.61 -6.98
N VAL A 157 16.53 -0.99 -6.48
CA VAL A 157 16.45 0.27 -5.72
C VAL A 157 15.81 1.37 -6.55
N ASP A 158 16.26 1.59 -7.79
CA ASP A 158 15.66 2.59 -8.69
C ASP A 158 14.16 2.34 -8.91
N SER A 159 13.77 1.08 -9.16
CA SER A 159 12.36 0.71 -9.32
C SER A 159 11.51 0.99 -8.07
N LEU A 160 12.04 0.69 -6.88
CA LEU A 160 11.36 0.96 -5.60
C LEU A 160 11.27 2.46 -5.31
N GLU A 161 12.33 3.23 -5.60
CA GLU A 161 12.36 4.69 -5.45
C GLU A 161 11.32 5.37 -6.33
N LYS A 162 11.26 5.01 -7.61
CA LYS A 162 10.29 5.54 -8.55
C LYS A 162 8.85 5.22 -8.13
N LYS A 163 8.60 3.97 -7.71
CA LYS A 163 7.30 3.55 -7.17
C LYS A 163 6.89 4.38 -5.95
N GLU A 164 7.82 4.61 -5.02
CA GLU A 164 7.54 5.38 -3.80
C GLU A 164 7.42 6.89 -4.10
N LYS A 165 8.21 7.43 -5.05
CA LYS A 165 8.10 8.82 -5.53
C LYS A 165 6.71 9.09 -6.09
N ILE A 166 6.23 8.23 -7.02
CA ILE A 166 4.88 8.33 -7.60
C ILE A 166 3.81 8.33 -6.50
N LYS A 167 3.88 7.37 -5.58
CA LYS A 167 2.93 7.26 -4.46
C LYS A 167 2.94 8.51 -3.55
N LYS A 168 4.13 9.02 -3.21
CA LYS A 168 4.27 10.24 -2.40
C LYS A 168 3.74 11.47 -3.12
N LYS A 169 3.98 11.58 -4.42
CA LYS A 169 3.50 12.69 -5.23
C LYS A 169 1.96 12.70 -5.28
N ILE A 170 1.32 11.57 -5.56
CA ILE A 170 -0.14 11.44 -5.53
C ILE A 170 -0.70 11.79 -4.14
N LYS A 171 -0.10 11.26 -3.07
CA LYS A 171 -0.54 11.54 -1.70
C LYS A 171 -0.39 13.02 -1.35
N GLY A 172 0.71 13.64 -1.73
CA GLY A 172 0.96 15.07 -1.52
C GLY A 172 -0.07 15.94 -2.23
N ALA A 173 -0.32 15.67 -3.53
CA ALA A 173 -1.27 16.41 -4.34
C ALA A 173 -2.71 16.33 -3.79
N LEU A 174 -3.10 15.18 -3.23
CA LEU A 174 -4.44 14.97 -2.67
C LEU A 174 -4.59 15.43 -1.21
N MET A 175 -3.49 15.76 -0.52
CA MET A 175 -3.54 16.10 0.90
C MET A 175 -4.25 17.43 1.14
N TYR A 176 -3.92 18.47 0.39
CA TYR A 176 -4.55 19.79 0.50
C TYR A 176 -6.06 19.74 0.24
N PRO A 177 -6.53 19.17 -0.90
CA PRO A 177 -7.96 18.98 -1.13
C PRO A 177 -8.66 18.19 -0.03
N ALA A 178 -8.05 17.10 0.45
CA ALA A 178 -8.64 16.27 1.50
C ALA A 178 -8.81 17.02 2.83
N ILE A 179 -7.85 17.86 3.21
CA ILE A 179 -7.94 18.71 4.41
C ILE A 179 -9.05 19.73 4.23
N MET A 180 -9.10 20.42 3.09
CA MET A 180 -10.13 21.44 2.82
C MET A 180 -11.53 20.86 2.81
N PHE A 181 -11.74 19.70 2.17
CA PHE A 181 -13.02 18.99 2.21
C PHE A 181 -13.40 18.57 3.63
N THR A 182 -12.45 18.08 4.40
CA THR A 182 -12.71 17.65 5.79
C THR A 182 -13.16 18.83 6.65
N VAL A 183 -12.45 19.95 6.54
CA VAL A 183 -12.82 21.19 7.27
C VAL A 183 -14.20 21.67 6.84
N ALA A 184 -14.43 21.76 5.53
CA ALA A 184 -15.71 22.21 4.98
C ALA A 184 -16.89 21.36 5.45
N ILE A 185 -16.76 20.03 5.34
CA ILE A 185 -17.79 19.08 5.78
C ILE A 185 -18.01 19.19 7.30
N THR A 186 -16.94 19.33 8.08
CA THR A 186 -17.02 19.42 9.54
C THR A 186 -17.75 20.69 9.97
N VAL A 187 -17.38 21.84 9.38
CA VAL A 187 -18.06 23.13 9.67
C VAL A 187 -19.52 23.06 9.23
N SER A 188 -19.81 22.55 8.04
CA SER A 188 -21.19 22.43 7.57
C SER A 188 -22.04 21.49 8.42
N ALA A 189 -21.47 20.35 8.80
CA ALA A 189 -22.15 19.40 9.70
C ALA A 189 -22.42 20.03 11.07
N PHE A 190 -21.46 20.77 11.62
CA PHE A 190 -21.65 21.51 12.86
C PHE A 190 -22.78 22.54 12.75
N MET A 191 -22.79 23.33 11.67
CA MET A 191 -23.84 24.31 11.41
C MET A 191 -25.21 23.65 11.29
N LEU A 192 -25.31 22.57 10.48
CA LEU A 192 -26.56 21.84 10.31
C LEU A 192 -27.08 21.19 11.60
N ILE A 193 -26.20 20.55 12.38
CA ILE A 193 -26.62 19.77 13.55
C ILE A 193 -26.85 20.64 14.80
N LYS A 194 -26.11 21.76 14.95
CA LYS A 194 -26.16 22.57 16.16
C LYS A 194 -26.81 23.94 15.96
N VAL A 195 -26.54 24.62 14.86
CA VAL A 195 -26.94 26.01 14.66
C VAL A 195 -28.32 26.12 14.03
N VAL A 196 -28.57 25.40 12.93
CA VAL A 196 -29.86 25.44 12.24
C VAL A 196 -31.06 25.09 13.14
N PRO A 197 -31.02 24.06 14.02
CA PRO A 197 -32.12 23.74 14.91
C PRO A 197 -32.44 24.85 15.93
N VAL A 198 -31.48 25.69 16.29
CA VAL A 198 -31.71 26.83 17.21
C VAL A 198 -32.61 27.86 16.54
N PHE A 199 -32.34 28.19 15.28
CA PHE A 199 -33.16 29.09 14.49
C PHE A 199 -34.58 28.53 14.27
N ALA A 200 -34.71 27.25 14.01
CA ALA A 200 -35.99 26.61 13.83
C ALA A 200 -36.87 26.69 15.08
N LYS A 201 -36.31 26.42 16.26
CA LYS A 201 -37.03 26.57 17.55
C LYS A 201 -37.44 27.99 17.83
N MET A 202 -36.65 28.98 17.43
CA MET A 202 -36.98 30.39 17.58
C MET A 202 -38.18 30.77 16.72
N TYR A 203 -38.30 30.28 15.50
CA TYR A 203 -39.44 30.47 14.59
C TYR A 203 -40.70 29.80 15.12
N ASP A 204 -40.58 28.56 15.55
CA ASP A 204 -41.69 27.80 16.18
C ASP A 204 -42.27 28.52 17.39
N GLY A 205 -41.39 29.11 18.23
CA GLY A 205 -41.77 29.89 19.40
C GLY A 205 -42.48 31.21 19.06
N MET A 206 -42.33 31.73 17.83
CA MET A 206 -43.04 32.93 17.35
C MET A 206 -44.31 32.60 16.55
N GLY A 207 -44.60 31.31 16.33
CA GLY A 207 -45.78 30.87 15.54
C GLY A 207 -45.62 31.18 14.05
N LEU A 208 -44.43 31.37 13.53
CA LEU A 208 -44.14 31.69 12.12
C LEU A 208 -43.71 30.46 11.33
N GLU A 209 -44.15 30.39 10.09
CA GLU A 209 -43.70 29.34 9.16
C GLU A 209 -42.28 29.59 8.72
N LEU A 210 -41.48 28.51 8.65
CA LEU A 210 -40.09 28.55 8.20
C LEU A 210 -39.98 28.90 6.72
N PRO A 211 -39.11 29.81 6.31
CA PRO A 211 -38.82 30.05 4.90
C PRO A 211 -38.38 28.77 4.17
N ALA A 212 -38.77 28.60 2.89
CA ALA A 212 -38.52 27.37 2.12
C ALA A 212 -37.04 26.94 2.09
N ALA A 213 -36.11 27.88 1.99
CA ALA A 213 -34.66 27.60 2.04
C ALA A 213 -34.24 27.00 3.41
N THR A 214 -34.74 27.59 4.50
CA THR A 214 -34.45 27.10 5.86
C THR A 214 -35.12 25.77 6.13
N ALA A 215 -36.36 25.57 5.69
CA ALA A 215 -37.10 24.30 5.80
C ALA A 215 -36.36 23.16 5.05
N THR A 216 -35.81 23.41 3.87
CA THR A 216 -35.00 22.42 3.13
C THR A 216 -33.74 22.03 3.89
N ILE A 217 -33.01 23.00 4.42
CA ILE A 217 -31.80 22.75 5.21
C ILE A 217 -32.11 22.06 6.53
N MET A 218 -33.27 22.39 7.14
CA MET A 218 -33.74 21.70 8.32
C MET A 218 -34.05 20.22 8.06
N ALA A 219 -34.73 19.91 6.96
CA ALA A 219 -34.96 18.53 6.55
C ALA A 219 -33.62 17.76 6.32
N MET A 220 -32.61 18.42 5.77
CA MET A 220 -31.24 17.83 5.65
C MET A 220 -30.59 17.65 7.02
N SER A 221 -30.74 18.59 7.94
CA SER A 221 -30.24 18.50 9.32
C SER A 221 -30.86 17.33 10.07
N ASP A 222 -32.19 17.20 10.02
CA ASP A 222 -32.93 16.11 10.66
C ASP A 222 -32.58 14.75 10.06
N PHE A 223 -32.40 14.69 8.75
CA PHE A 223 -31.93 13.48 8.08
C PHE A 223 -30.53 13.10 8.52
N LEU A 224 -29.58 14.05 8.57
CA LEU A 224 -28.18 13.79 8.97
C LEU A 224 -28.05 13.45 10.45
N SER A 225 -28.77 14.13 11.33
CA SER A 225 -28.74 13.88 12.78
C SER A 225 -29.52 12.62 13.19
N GLY A 226 -30.46 12.20 12.36
CA GLY A 226 -31.31 11.04 12.57
C GLY A 226 -30.75 9.72 12.03
N THR A 227 -31.65 8.85 11.64
CA THR A 227 -31.34 7.52 11.06
C THR A 227 -30.62 7.63 9.72
N GLY A 228 -30.93 8.67 8.92
CA GLY A 228 -30.33 8.90 7.60
C GLY A 228 -28.81 9.10 7.66
N GLY A 229 -28.31 9.90 8.60
CA GLY A 229 -26.88 10.10 8.79
C GLY A 229 -26.14 8.80 9.14
N LYS A 230 -26.74 7.97 10.01
CA LYS A 230 -26.20 6.63 10.33
C LYS A 230 -26.20 5.72 9.11
N VAL A 231 -27.25 5.73 8.29
CA VAL A 231 -27.35 4.94 7.06
C VAL A 231 -26.28 5.39 6.05
N ILE A 232 -26.04 6.69 5.86
CA ILE A 232 -24.97 7.19 4.99
C ILE A 232 -23.61 6.73 5.50
N LEU A 233 -23.35 6.88 6.80
CA LEU A 233 -22.05 6.51 7.39
C LEU A 233 -21.78 4.98 7.26
N PHE A 234 -22.68 4.16 7.78
CA PHE A 234 -22.52 2.70 7.78
C PHE A 234 -22.74 2.10 6.39
N GLY A 235 -23.68 2.63 5.62
CA GLY A 235 -23.92 2.24 4.22
C GLY A 235 -22.76 2.62 3.32
N GLY A 236 -22.15 3.79 3.49
CA GLY A 236 -20.95 4.20 2.76
C GLY A 236 -19.75 3.32 3.09
N ILE A 237 -19.51 3.05 4.38
CA ILE A 237 -18.44 2.14 4.81
C ILE A 237 -18.71 0.72 4.29
N GLY A 238 -19.90 0.19 4.51
CA GLY A 238 -20.30 -1.14 4.04
C GLY A 238 -20.28 -1.28 2.53
N GLY A 239 -20.74 -0.25 1.81
CA GLY A 239 -20.69 -0.15 0.35
C GLY A 239 -19.26 -0.15 -0.18
N TYR A 240 -18.35 0.61 0.43
CA TYR A 240 -16.93 0.62 0.07
C TYR A 240 -16.28 -0.76 0.24
N PHE A 241 -16.50 -1.41 1.40
CA PHE A 241 -15.96 -2.76 1.63
C PHE A 241 -16.63 -3.80 0.72
N GLY A 242 -17.95 -3.72 0.52
CA GLY A 242 -18.69 -4.60 -0.39
C GLY A 242 -18.26 -4.45 -1.84
N PHE A 243 -18.13 -3.22 -2.33
CA PHE A 243 -17.65 -2.92 -3.67
C PHE A 243 -16.22 -3.45 -3.88
N ASN A 244 -15.32 -3.19 -2.94
CA ASN A 244 -13.94 -3.66 -3.00
C ASN A 244 -13.86 -5.21 -2.99
N PHE A 245 -14.73 -5.86 -2.21
CA PHE A 245 -14.85 -7.32 -2.19
C PHE A 245 -15.34 -7.88 -3.53
N ILE A 246 -16.38 -7.27 -4.12
CA ILE A 246 -16.96 -7.69 -5.40
C ILE A 246 -15.96 -7.49 -6.55
N VAL A 247 -15.31 -6.32 -6.61
CA VAL A 247 -14.29 -6.01 -7.63
C VAL A 247 -13.10 -6.98 -7.55
N LYS A 248 -12.64 -7.31 -6.34
CA LYS A 248 -11.55 -8.28 -6.17
C LYS A 248 -11.93 -9.70 -6.58
N ARG A 249 -13.19 -10.09 -6.40
CA ARG A 249 -13.64 -11.47 -6.63
C ARG A 249 -14.08 -11.72 -8.08
N ASN A 250 -14.55 -10.72 -8.80
CA ASN A 250 -15.07 -10.85 -10.16
C ASN A 250 -14.18 -10.16 -11.18
N ALA A 251 -13.47 -10.94 -12.00
CA ALA A 251 -12.55 -10.44 -13.02
C ALA A 251 -13.23 -9.54 -14.06
N ALA A 252 -14.48 -9.85 -14.47
CA ALA A 252 -15.20 -9.03 -15.46
C ALA A 252 -15.58 -7.65 -14.90
N ILE A 253 -15.99 -7.58 -13.63
CA ILE A 253 -16.29 -6.32 -12.94
C ILE A 253 -15.01 -5.51 -12.75
N ARG A 254 -13.92 -6.15 -12.36
CA ARG A 254 -12.59 -5.54 -12.17
C ARG A 254 -12.07 -4.97 -13.49
N PHE A 255 -12.17 -5.71 -14.59
CA PHE A 255 -11.77 -5.22 -15.92
C PHE A 255 -12.58 -3.99 -16.34
N ARG A 256 -13.94 -4.02 -16.19
CA ARG A 256 -14.79 -2.86 -16.49
C ARG A 256 -14.44 -1.66 -15.63
N TRP A 257 -14.20 -1.87 -14.34
CA TRP A 257 -13.80 -0.83 -13.42
C TRP A 257 -12.46 -0.19 -13.82
N HIS A 258 -11.42 -1.02 -14.10
CA HIS A 258 -10.14 -0.52 -14.57
C HIS A 258 -10.27 0.25 -15.89
N LYS A 259 -11.11 -0.20 -16.81
CA LYS A 259 -11.38 0.49 -18.07
C LYS A 259 -12.09 1.84 -17.87
N GLN A 260 -13.01 1.93 -16.91
CA GLN A 260 -13.71 3.19 -16.61
C GLN A 260 -12.78 4.19 -15.91
N ILE A 261 -11.96 3.74 -14.98
CA ILE A 261 -10.98 4.61 -14.31
C ILE A 261 -10.03 5.28 -15.32
N LEU A 262 -9.55 4.54 -16.31
CA LEU A 262 -8.67 5.08 -17.36
C LEU A 262 -9.39 6.11 -18.28
N LYS A 263 -10.71 6.14 -18.28
CA LYS A 263 -11.51 7.13 -19.03
C LYS A 263 -11.88 8.37 -18.24
N LEU A 264 -11.62 8.39 -16.93
CA LEU A 264 -11.92 9.56 -16.11
C LEU A 264 -11.03 10.73 -16.53
N PRO A 265 -11.60 11.94 -16.75
CA PRO A 265 -10.79 13.11 -17.08
C PRO A 265 -9.77 13.37 -15.96
N ILE A 266 -8.56 13.76 -16.32
CA ILE A 266 -7.44 14.06 -15.42
C ILE A 266 -6.89 12.80 -14.70
N PHE A 267 -7.71 12.07 -13.94
CA PHE A 267 -7.30 10.88 -13.20
C PHE A 267 -6.90 9.72 -14.11
N GLY A 268 -7.62 9.52 -15.22
CA GLY A 268 -7.32 8.45 -16.18
C GLY A 268 -5.97 8.65 -16.85
N ASP A 269 -5.69 9.88 -17.27
CA ASP A 269 -4.40 10.26 -17.89
C ASP A 269 -3.22 10.09 -16.90
N MET A 270 -3.41 10.56 -15.66
CA MET A 270 -2.43 10.36 -14.58
C MET A 270 -2.11 8.88 -14.33
N ILE A 271 -3.16 8.04 -14.23
CA ILE A 271 -2.98 6.59 -14.00
C ILE A 271 -2.30 5.95 -15.19
N LEU A 272 -2.72 6.28 -16.42
CA LEU A 272 -2.13 5.74 -17.64
C LEU A 272 -0.64 6.06 -17.75
N LYS A 273 -0.25 7.33 -17.56
CA LYS A 273 1.15 7.77 -17.60
C LYS A 273 2.00 7.06 -16.54
N SER A 274 1.48 6.91 -15.32
CA SER A 274 2.14 6.14 -14.26
C SER A 274 2.35 4.66 -14.63
N LEU A 275 1.36 4.03 -15.29
CA LEU A 275 1.45 2.65 -15.74
C LEU A 275 2.44 2.50 -16.89
N LEU A 276 2.43 3.43 -17.86
CA LEU A 276 3.37 3.42 -19.01
C LEU A 276 4.81 3.60 -18.54
N ALA A 277 5.06 4.57 -17.65
CA ALA A 277 6.38 4.78 -17.06
C ALA A 277 6.89 3.51 -16.36
N ARG A 278 6.03 2.88 -15.56
CA ARG A 278 6.37 1.66 -14.83
C ARG A 278 6.64 0.47 -15.74
N ILE A 279 5.81 0.26 -16.77
CA ILE A 279 5.99 -0.83 -17.74
C ILE A 279 7.29 -0.65 -18.48
N ALA A 280 7.56 0.56 -18.99
CA ALA A 280 8.79 0.87 -19.69
C ALA A 280 10.02 0.65 -18.80
N LEU A 281 10.00 1.09 -17.53
CA LEU A 281 11.07 0.83 -16.57
C LEU A 281 11.36 -0.65 -16.39
N ILE A 282 10.30 -1.46 -16.25
CA ILE A 282 10.43 -2.92 -16.08
C ILE A 282 11.06 -3.55 -17.34
N LEU A 283 10.52 -3.23 -18.50
CA LEU A 283 11.02 -3.76 -19.78
C LEU A 283 12.47 -3.34 -20.02
N GLY A 284 12.83 -2.07 -19.75
CA GLY A 284 14.19 -1.58 -19.85
C GLY A 284 15.16 -2.27 -18.89
N ASN A 285 14.77 -2.42 -17.63
CA ASN A 285 15.60 -3.11 -16.64
C ASN A 285 15.81 -4.59 -16.97
N LEU A 286 14.77 -5.29 -17.42
CA LEU A 286 14.86 -6.70 -17.78
C LEU A 286 15.62 -6.90 -19.10
N SER A 287 15.41 -6.02 -20.09
CA SER A 287 16.16 -6.04 -21.37
C SER A 287 17.66 -5.81 -21.12
N ALA A 288 18.03 -4.80 -20.34
CA ALA A 288 19.42 -4.56 -19.93
C ALA A 288 20.02 -5.71 -19.10
N ALA A 289 19.17 -6.53 -18.48
CA ALA A 289 19.52 -7.76 -17.79
C ALA A 289 19.76 -8.95 -18.75
N GLY A 290 19.46 -8.79 -20.04
CA GLY A 290 19.49 -9.88 -21.01
C GLY A 290 18.35 -10.89 -20.86
N VAL A 291 17.28 -10.52 -20.12
CA VAL A 291 16.08 -11.35 -20.02
C VAL A 291 15.36 -11.35 -21.36
N ASN A 292 14.90 -12.53 -21.80
CA ASN A 292 14.16 -12.64 -23.05
C ASN A 292 12.93 -11.72 -23.05
N LEU A 293 12.66 -11.09 -24.20
CA LEU A 293 11.56 -10.13 -24.34
C LEU A 293 10.19 -10.73 -23.99
N LEU A 294 9.91 -11.98 -24.34
CA LEU A 294 8.64 -12.64 -24.01
C LEU A 294 8.49 -12.85 -22.50
N GLU A 295 9.57 -13.18 -21.80
CA GLU A 295 9.60 -13.29 -20.34
C GLU A 295 9.46 -11.91 -19.69
N SER A 296 10.13 -10.90 -20.25
CA SER A 296 10.02 -9.50 -19.78
C SER A 296 8.60 -8.97 -19.89
N LEU A 297 7.89 -9.25 -20.99
CA LEU A 297 6.47 -8.90 -21.17
C LEU A 297 5.57 -9.64 -20.15
N GLU A 298 5.83 -10.92 -19.85
CA GLU A 298 5.09 -11.68 -18.85
C GLU A 298 5.28 -11.09 -17.44
N ILE A 299 6.50 -10.70 -17.10
CA ILE A 299 6.80 -10.05 -15.82
C ILE A 299 6.10 -8.69 -15.75
N ALA A 300 6.21 -7.86 -16.79
CA ALA A 300 5.55 -6.55 -16.86
C ALA A 300 4.02 -6.68 -16.72
N LYS A 301 3.42 -7.68 -17.35
CA LYS A 301 2.00 -8.02 -17.22
C LYS A 301 1.63 -8.36 -15.77
N SER A 302 2.41 -9.19 -15.09
CA SER A 302 2.12 -9.66 -13.72
C SER A 302 2.11 -8.55 -12.68
N VAL A 303 2.79 -7.43 -12.95
CA VAL A 303 2.93 -6.30 -12.01
C VAL A 303 2.19 -5.04 -12.42
N SER A 304 1.47 -5.07 -13.55
CA SER A 304 0.73 -3.90 -14.05
C SER A 304 -0.37 -3.45 -13.09
N ASN A 305 -0.95 -4.36 -12.29
CA ASN A 305 -2.08 -4.12 -11.38
C ASN A 305 -3.31 -3.49 -12.05
N ASN A 306 -3.39 -3.56 -13.39
CA ASN A 306 -4.51 -3.07 -14.19
C ASN A 306 -4.83 -4.09 -15.28
N ASP A 307 -6.03 -4.67 -15.22
CA ASP A 307 -6.43 -5.75 -16.11
C ASP A 307 -6.47 -5.33 -17.60
N VAL A 308 -6.73 -4.04 -17.88
CA VAL A 308 -6.78 -3.53 -19.28
C VAL A 308 -5.37 -3.48 -19.87
N ILE A 309 -4.40 -3.02 -19.08
CA ILE A 309 -2.99 -3.03 -19.47
C ILE A 309 -2.46 -4.48 -19.55
N THR A 310 -2.89 -5.35 -18.63
CA THR A 310 -2.54 -6.78 -18.65
C THR A 310 -2.98 -7.44 -19.95
N ASP A 311 -4.19 -7.13 -20.42
CA ASP A 311 -4.75 -7.64 -21.67
C ASP A 311 -4.01 -7.10 -22.90
N ALA A 312 -3.70 -5.79 -22.90
CA ALA A 312 -2.92 -5.17 -23.98
C ALA A 312 -1.49 -5.76 -24.06
N LEU A 313 -0.81 -5.97 -22.94
CA LEU A 313 0.50 -6.61 -22.92
C LEU A 313 0.44 -8.08 -23.33
N GLU A 314 -0.66 -8.79 -23.03
CA GLU A 314 -0.88 -10.15 -23.52
C GLU A 314 -1.03 -10.19 -25.05
N SER A 315 -1.75 -9.21 -25.64
CA SER A 315 -1.86 -9.05 -27.09
C SER A 315 -0.49 -8.79 -27.72
N VAL A 316 0.28 -7.86 -27.14
CA VAL A 316 1.66 -7.58 -27.61
C VAL A 316 2.53 -8.83 -27.53
N LYS A 317 2.50 -9.56 -26.39
CA LYS A 317 3.28 -10.80 -26.23
C LYS A 317 2.95 -11.84 -27.28
N LYS A 318 1.66 -12.06 -27.58
CA LYS A 318 1.22 -12.99 -28.64
C LYS A 318 1.74 -12.57 -30.01
N GLY A 319 1.71 -11.27 -30.31
CA GLY A 319 2.22 -10.76 -31.58
C GLY A 319 3.73 -10.94 -31.72
N VAL A 320 4.51 -10.69 -30.67
CA VAL A 320 5.96 -10.94 -30.64
C VAL A 320 6.26 -12.43 -30.85
N PHE A 321 5.49 -13.31 -30.21
CA PHE A 321 5.62 -14.76 -30.41
C PHE A 321 5.34 -15.16 -31.86
N SER A 322 4.45 -14.46 -32.57
CA SER A 322 4.15 -14.66 -33.99
C SER A 322 5.16 -14.00 -34.95
N GLY A 323 6.18 -13.29 -34.42
CA GLY A 323 7.21 -12.63 -35.20
C GLY A 323 6.92 -11.21 -35.67
N ASP A 324 5.84 -10.57 -35.17
CA ASP A 324 5.58 -9.15 -35.42
C ASP A 324 6.54 -8.27 -34.60
N THR A 325 6.85 -7.08 -35.14
CA THR A 325 7.71 -6.09 -34.46
C THR A 325 7.01 -5.44 -33.29
N LEU A 326 7.75 -5.09 -32.22
CA LEU A 326 7.21 -4.40 -31.05
C LEU A 326 6.52 -3.08 -31.42
N THR A 327 7.15 -2.30 -32.29
CA THR A 327 6.61 -1.03 -32.79
C THR A 327 5.22 -1.20 -33.37
N LYS A 328 5.02 -2.19 -34.26
CA LYS A 328 3.74 -2.47 -34.91
C LYS A 328 2.68 -2.88 -33.88
N LEU A 329 3.08 -3.66 -32.89
CA LEU A 329 2.18 -4.18 -31.86
C LEU A 329 1.73 -3.08 -30.91
N PHE A 330 2.64 -2.23 -30.42
CA PHE A 330 2.27 -1.11 -29.55
C PHE A 330 1.45 -0.06 -30.27
N LEU A 331 1.67 0.17 -31.59
CA LEU A 331 0.82 1.07 -32.39
C LEU A 331 -0.61 0.57 -32.57
N LYS A 332 -0.83 -0.75 -32.56
CA LYS A 332 -2.19 -1.33 -32.65
C LYS A 332 -2.99 -1.23 -31.36
N GLU A 333 -2.31 -1.10 -30.22
CA GLU A 333 -2.94 -1.05 -28.91
C GLU A 333 -3.27 0.40 -28.53
N PRO A 334 -4.56 0.77 -28.44
CA PRO A 334 -4.98 2.17 -28.19
C PRO A 334 -4.49 2.77 -26.85
N LEU A 335 -4.05 1.91 -25.93
CA LEU A 335 -3.55 2.33 -24.62
C LEU A 335 -2.15 2.91 -24.66
N PHE A 336 -1.38 2.59 -25.70
CA PHE A 336 -0.03 3.10 -25.87
C PHE A 336 -0.05 4.30 -26.81
N PRO A 337 0.28 5.51 -26.31
CA PRO A 337 0.32 6.69 -27.17
C PRO A 337 1.38 6.56 -28.28
N PRO A 338 1.24 7.29 -29.39
CA PRO A 338 2.18 7.21 -30.52
C PRO A 338 3.64 7.47 -30.11
N THR A 339 3.88 8.39 -29.16
CA THR A 339 5.22 8.69 -28.63
C THR A 339 5.89 7.45 -28.03
N PHE A 340 5.12 6.59 -27.32
CA PHE A 340 5.62 5.33 -26.77
C PHE A 340 6.17 4.45 -27.89
N SER A 341 5.36 4.21 -28.91
CA SER A 341 5.70 3.35 -30.03
C SER A 341 6.84 3.90 -30.89
N GLN A 342 6.93 5.25 -31.04
CA GLN A 342 8.01 5.90 -31.79
C GLN A 342 9.37 5.70 -31.13
N LEU A 343 9.47 5.88 -29.81
CA LEU A 343 10.71 5.65 -29.08
C LEU A 343 11.12 4.16 -29.12
N ILE A 344 10.16 3.25 -29.01
CA ILE A 344 10.43 1.81 -29.15
C ILE A 344 10.90 1.46 -30.55
N SER A 345 10.36 2.11 -31.59
CA SER A 345 10.81 1.93 -32.98
C SER A 345 12.31 2.22 -33.17
N VAL A 346 12.80 3.29 -32.54
CA VAL A 346 14.23 3.63 -32.58
C VAL A 346 15.05 2.52 -31.91
N GLY A 347 14.63 2.05 -30.73
CA GLY A 347 15.31 0.96 -30.03
C GLY A 347 15.32 -0.37 -30.80
N GLU A 348 14.22 -0.67 -31.50
CA GLU A 348 14.10 -1.89 -32.31
C GLU A 348 15.00 -1.83 -33.53
N GLN A 349 15.15 -0.67 -34.19
CA GLN A 349 16.01 -0.45 -35.33
C GLN A 349 17.52 -0.42 -35.00
N THR A 350 17.86 0.13 -33.81
CA THR A 350 19.25 0.29 -33.36
C THR A 350 19.73 -0.91 -32.51
N GLY A 351 18.83 -1.79 -32.10
CA GLY A 351 19.14 -2.88 -31.17
C GLY A 351 19.30 -2.45 -29.71
N GLN A 352 18.96 -1.20 -29.38
CA GLN A 352 19.10 -0.57 -28.04
C GLN A 352 17.74 -0.43 -27.34
N LEU A 353 16.98 -1.54 -27.27
CA LEU A 353 15.65 -1.54 -26.66
C LEU A 353 15.67 -1.15 -25.16
N ASP A 354 16.70 -1.53 -24.43
CA ASP A 354 16.88 -1.23 -23.02
C ASP A 354 17.02 0.28 -22.76
N GLU A 355 17.84 0.98 -23.57
CA GLU A 355 18.00 2.43 -23.47
C GLU A 355 16.70 3.17 -23.85
N MET A 356 16.02 2.70 -24.90
CA MET A 356 14.78 3.33 -25.34
C MET A 356 13.64 3.11 -24.35
N PHE A 357 13.51 1.93 -23.75
CA PHE A 357 12.56 1.71 -22.68
C PHE A 357 12.84 2.59 -21.46
N ASN A 358 14.10 2.78 -21.08
CA ASN A 358 14.47 3.70 -20.01
C ASN A 358 14.11 5.16 -20.34
N SER A 359 14.33 5.58 -21.60
CA SER A 359 13.95 6.90 -22.11
C SER A 359 12.43 7.10 -22.09
N VAL A 360 11.66 6.08 -22.50
CA VAL A 360 10.20 6.06 -22.41
C VAL A 360 9.75 6.18 -20.96
N SER A 361 10.39 5.45 -20.04
CA SER A 361 10.09 5.54 -18.61
C SER A 361 10.27 6.95 -18.08
N ALA A 362 11.43 7.57 -18.38
CA ALA A 362 11.75 8.93 -17.94
C ALA A 362 10.75 9.96 -18.51
N TYR A 363 10.43 9.85 -19.80
CA TYR A 363 9.43 10.71 -20.45
C TYR A 363 8.05 10.62 -19.77
N TYR A 364 7.55 9.41 -19.53
CA TYR A 364 6.24 9.26 -18.88
C TYR A 364 6.25 9.57 -17.37
N GLU A 365 7.40 9.50 -16.70
CA GLU A 365 7.55 10.03 -15.34
C GLU A 365 7.39 11.55 -15.30
N GLU A 366 8.02 12.27 -16.25
CA GLU A 366 7.89 13.73 -16.37
C GLU A 366 6.47 14.15 -16.74
N GLU A 367 5.86 13.45 -17.70
CA GLU A 367 4.47 13.63 -18.09
C GLU A 367 3.49 13.38 -16.93
N PHE A 368 3.74 12.33 -16.14
CA PHE A 368 2.98 12.06 -14.92
C PHE A 368 3.14 13.22 -13.92
N ASP A 369 4.38 13.66 -13.68
CA ASP A 369 4.68 14.76 -12.77
C ASP A 369 3.93 16.04 -13.17
N THR A 370 3.95 16.38 -14.45
CA THR A 370 3.22 17.52 -15.03
C THR A 370 1.69 17.37 -14.87
N THR A 371 1.17 16.16 -15.12
CA THR A 371 -0.27 15.89 -14.98
C THR A 371 -0.74 16.06 -13.54
N VAL A 372 0.05 15.59 -12.55
CA VAL A 372 -0.26 15.76 -11.11
C VAL A 372 -0.22 17.21 -10.69
N ASP A 373 0.75 17.99 -11.19
CA ASP A 373 0.87 19.41 -10.89
C ASP A 373 -0.32 20.20 -11.49
N ASN A 374 -0.69 19.91 -12.74
CA ASN A 374 -1.87 20.49 -13.40
C ASN A 374 -3.18 20.12 -12.68
N MET A 375 -3.31 18.85 -12.22
CA MET A 375 -4.46 18.42 -11.43
C MET A 375 -4.59 19.23 -10.15
N SER A 376 -3.49 19.46 -9.45
CA SER A 376 -3.47 20.24 -8.20
C SER A 376 -3.93 21.68 -8.46
N ALA A 377 -3.48 22.29 -9.56
CA ALA A 377 -3.88 23.64 -9.96
C ALA A 377 -5.38 23.73 -10.34
N LEU A 378 -5.95 22.68 -10.95
CA LEU A 378 -7.38 22.64 -11.31
C LEU A 378 -8.30 22.38 -10.11
N ILE A 379 -7.83 21.68 -9.10
CA ILE A 379 -8.64 21.40 -7.90
C ILE A 379 -8.94 22.68 -7.12
N GLU A 380 -8.01 23.65 -7.08
CA GLU A 380 -8.16 24.89 -6.31
C GLU A 380 -9.38 25.71 -6.72
N PRO A 381 -9.60 26.09 -8.01
CA PRO A 381 -10.81 26.79 -8.44
C PRO A 381 -12.10 26.00 -8.17
N ILE A 382 -12.06 24.68 -8.36
CA ILE A 382 -13.21 23.82 -8.09
C ILE A 382 -13.58 23.86 -6.59
N MET A 383 -12.57 23.85 -5.73
CA MET A 383 -12.77 23.94 -4.29
C MET A 383 -13.33 25.28 -3.85
N ILE A 384 -12.84 26.39 -4.45
CA ILE A 384 -13.37 27.74 -4.16
C ILE A 384 -14.86 27.81 -4.51
N VAL A 385 -15.24 27.35 -5.70
CA VAL A 385 -16.64 27.34 -6.14
C VAL A 385 -17.49 26.44 -5.21
N PHE A 386 -17.02 25.24 -4.91
CA PHE A 386 -17.71 24.31 -4.01
C PHE A 386 -17.93 24.92 -2.64
N MET A 387 -16.89 25.51 -2.04
CA MET A 387 -16.96 26.18 -0.73
C MET A 387 -17.90 27.39 -0.79
N GLY A 388 -17.82 28.18 -1.86
CA GLY A 388 -18.68 29.34 -2.05
C GLY A 388 -20.16 28.96 -2.12
N VAL A 389 -20.51 27.92 -2.87
CA VAL A 389 -21.88 27.41 -2.99
C VAL A 389 -22.36 26.85 -1.64
N MET A 390 -21.51 26.06 -0.99
CA MET A 390 -21.86 25.42 0.30
C MET A 390 -22.06 26.45 1.43
N ILE A 391 -21.09 27.34 1.62
CA ILE A 391 -21.17 28.37 2.67
C ILE A 391 -22.24 29.40 2.33
N GLY A 392 -22.31 29.85 1.08
CA GLY A 392 -23.32 30.79 0.60
C GLY A 392 -24.73 30.23 0.78
N GLY A 393 -24.96 28.95 0.44
CA GLY A 393 -26.22 28.28 0.67
C GLY A 393 -26.63 28.21 2.14
N LEU A 394 -25.66 27.87 3.02
CA LEU A 394 -25.89 27.90 4.47
C LEU A 394 -26.21 29.30 4.99
N MET A 395 -25.49 30.32 4.54
CA MET A 395 -25.73 31.71 4.93
C MET A 395 -27.13 32.17 4.49
N ILE A 396 -27.52 31.95 3.24
CA ILE A 396 -28.86 32.29 2.75
C ILE A 396 -29.94 31.63 3.62
N ALA A 397 -29.79 30.38 3.95
CA ALA A 397 -30.76 29.66 4.78
C ALA A 397 -30.82 30.16 6.21
N MET A 398 -29.71 30.63 6.76
CA MET A 398 -29.65 31.21 8.12
C MET A 398 -30.14 32.65 8.19
N TYR A 399 -29.85 33.48 7.17
CA TYR A 399 -30.27 34.87 7.15
C TYR A 399 -31.71 35.06 6.64
N SER A 400 -32.24 34.17 5.80
CA SER A 400 -33.62 34.23 5.30
C SER A 400 -34.65 34.37 6.39
N PRO A 401 -34.58 33.63 7.52
CA PRO A 401 -35.45 33.82 8.66
C PRO A 401 -35.37 35.25 9.22
N ILE A 402 -34.17 35.77 9.44
CA ILE A 402 -33.96 37.08 10.07
C ILE A 402 -34.60 38.22 9.22
N PHE A 403 -34.43 38.14 7.89
CA PHE A 403 -35.03 39.12 6.98
C PHE A 403 -36.56 39.06 6.91
N ASN A 404 -37.14 37.85 6.99
CA ASN A 404 -38.59 37.69 6.98
C ASN A 404 -39.26 38.17 8.27
N VAL A 405 -38.67 37.99 9.44
CA VAL A 405 -39.17 38.56 10.70
C VAL A 405 -39.10 40.08 10.67
N GLY A 406 -38.03 40.70 10.13
CA GLY A 406 -37.92 42.14 9.96
C GLY A 406 -38.99 42.72 9.02
N ALA A 407 -39.44 41.98 8.00
CA ALA A 407 -40.54 42.41 7.11
C ALA A 407 -41.93 42.27 7.71
N LEU A 408 -42.12 41.46 8.76
CA LEU A 408 -43.40 41.27 9.47
C LEU A 408 -43.63 42.27 10.60
N ILE A 409 -42.59 42.96 11.03
CA ILE A 409 -42.63 43.94 12.14
C ILE A 409 -42.85 45.39 11.60
N ASN A 410 -42.70 45.60 10.30
CA ASN A 410 -43.05 46.83 9.60
C ASN A 410 -44.44 46.72 8.93
#